data_4d51001d3dda9d62a89b9fe6ff4c20db
#
_entry.id   4d51001d3dda9d62a89b9fe6ff4c20db
#
_cell.length_a   1.000
_cell.length_b   1.000
_cell.length_c   1.000
_cell.angle_alpha   90.00
_cell.angle_beta   90.00
_cell.angle_gamma   90.00
#
_symmetry.space_group_name_H-M   'P 1'
#
loop_
_entity.id
_entity.type
_entity.pdbx_description
1 polymer ?
#
loop_
_entity_poly.entity_id
_entity_poly.type
_entity_poly.pdbx_seq_one_letter_code
_entity_poly.pdbx_strand_id
1 'polypeptide(L)'
;HSIPDPLLSGLLLGKVNRAKELHINLEIDESSKLDALPDEMDKGKFITILGNLIENAFDAVSHKKDRSILVFLSDGGDHILIEVEDSGDGIPEGEQERIFQKFYSTKAANHRGLGLFLVKEAVNALNGQIKADKSDLGGALFTVVIPK
;
A
#
# COMPACT_ATOMS: atom_id res chain seq x y z
N HIS A 1 -8.37 -15.09 -3.77
CA HIS A 1 -6.96 -14.86 -3.42
C HIS A 1 -6.48 -15.89 -2.42
N SER A 2 -5.17 -16.10 -2.36
CA SER A 2 -4.54 -17.06 -1.46
C SER A 2 -3.33 -16.42 -0.77
N ILE A 3 -3.49 -16.16 0.52
CA ILE A 3 -2.46 -15.54 1.36
C ILE A 3 -2.38 -16.33 2.66
N PRO A 4 -1.53 -17.38 2.71
CA PRO A 4 -1.52 -18.29 3.85
C PRO A 4 -0.88 -17.72 5.13
N ASP A 5 -0.07 -16.65 5.03
CA ASP A 5 0.57 -16.11 6.22
C ASP A 5 -0.48 -15.49 7.15
N PRO A 6 -0.62 -15.99 8.40
CA PRO A 6 -1.66 -15.50 9.30
C PRO A 6 -1.52 -14.03 9.67
N LEU A 7 -0.29 -13.53 9.74
CA LEU A 7 -0.05 -12.13 10.10
C LEU A 7 -0.51 -11.20 8.99
N LEU A 8 -0.20 -11.54 7.73
CA LEU A 8 -0.62 -10.77 6.57
C LEU A 8 -2.13 -10.84 6.36
N SER A 9 -2.71 -12.04 6.41
CA SER A 9 -4.15 -12.20 6.22
C SER A 9 -4.92 -11.50 7.33
N GLY A 10 -4.41 -11.52 8.57
CA GLY A 10 -5.01 -10.80 9.68
C GLY A 10 -4.96 -9.29 9.48
N LEU A 11 -3.84 -8.77 9.00
CA LEU A 11 -3.71 -7.34 8.68
C LEU A 11 -4.73 -6.94 7.62
N LEU A 12 -4.83 -7.70 6.53
CA LEU A 12 -5.76 -7.39 5.44
C LEU A 12 -7.21 -7.45 5.91
N LEU A 13 -7.57 -8.47 6.69
CA LEU A 13 -8.92 -8.56 7.25
C LEU A 13 -9.25 -7.35 8.12
N GLY A 14 -8.31 -6.94 8.97
CA GLY A 14 -8.49 -5.75 9.79
C GLY A 14 -8.69 -4.48 8.96
N LYS A 15 -7.94 -4.33 7.87
CA LYS A 15 -8.09 -3.18 6.98
C LYS A 15 -9.41 -3.21 6.22
N VAL A 16 -9.85 -4.39 5.77
CA VAL A 16 -11.16 -4.53 5.11
C VAL A 16 -12.29 -4.14 6.08
N ASN A 17 -12.21 -4.58 7.33
CA ASN A 17 -13.20 -4.23 8.34
C ASN A 17 -13.18 -2.73 8.65
N ARG A 18 -11.99 -2.13 8.74
CA ARG A 18 -11.85 -0.69 8.96
C ARG A 18 -12.42 0.10 7.80
N ALA A 19 -12.19 -0.36 6.57
CA ALA A 19 -12.74 0.27 5.37
C ALA A 19 -14.27 0.32 5.43
N LYS A 20 -14.92 -0.76 5.87
CA LYS A 20 -16.38 -0.79 6.03
C LYS A 20 -16.86 0.28 6.99
N GLU A 21 -16.18 0.46 8.12
CA GLU A 21 -16.52 1.51 9.09
C GLU A 21 -16.39 2.91 8.46
N LEU A 22 -15.42 3.11 7.57
CA LEU A 22 -15.16 4.38 6.89
C LEU A 22 -15.97 4.56 5.61
N HIS A 23 -16.83 3.58 5.26
CA HIS A 23 -17.60 3.57 4.01
C HIS A 23 -16.67 3.61 2.78
N ILE A 24 -15.59 2.86 2.85
CA ILE A 24 -14.61 2.71 1.77
C ILE A 24 -14.77 1.31 1.17
N ASN A 25 -14.78 1.22 -0.16
CA ASN A 25 -14.76 -0.06 -0.86
C ASN A 25 -13.31 -0.50 -1.03
N LEU A 26 -12.83 -1.34 -0.13
CA LEU A 26 -11.49 -1.92 -0.21
C LEU A 26 -11.61 -3.35 -0.71
N GLU A 27 -11.00 -3.62 -1.85
CA GLU A 27 -10.97 -4.95 -2.44
C GLU A 27 -9.55 -5.48 -2.48
N ILE A 28 -9.40 -6.77 -2.14
CA ILE A 28 -8.18 -7.51 -2.40
C ILE A 28 -8.42 -8.23 -3.73
N ASP A 29 -7.58 -7.96 -4.73
CA ASP A 29 -7.73 -8.56 -6.06
C ASP A 29 -7.79 -10.08 -5.94
N GLU A 30 -8.78 -10.71 -6.58
CA GLU A 30 -9.00 -12.15 -6.51
C GLU A 30 -7.81 -12.97 -6.99
N SER A 31 -7.03 -12.42 -7.91
CA SER A 31 -5.83 -13.09 -8.43
C SER A 31 -4.63 -12.97 -7.50
N SER A 32 -4.78 -12.26 -6.37
CA SER A 32 -3.68 -12.13 -5.41
C SER A 32 -3.27 -13.49 -4.87
N LYS A 33 -1.98 -13.76 -4.94
CA LYS A 33 -1.41 -14.99 -4.40
C LYS A 33 -0.03 -14.69 -3.86
N LEU A 34 0.18 -15.02 -2.62
CA LEU A 34 1.45 -14.82 -1.95
C LEU A 34 1.75 -16.06 -1.12
N ASP A 35 2.78 -16.80 -1.52
CA ASP A 35 3.23 -17.96 -0.76
C ASP A 35 3.88 -17.50 0.56
N ALA A 36 4.29 -18.45 1.39
CA ALA A 36 4.94 -18.11 2.65
C ALA A 36 6.16 -17.24 2.40
N LEU A 37 6.30 -16.17 3.19
CA LEU A 37 7.47 -15.31 3.10
C LEU A 37 8.72 -16.08 3.53
N PRO A 38 9.90 -15.79 2.91
CA PRO A 38 11.15 -16.39 3.35
C PRO A 38 11.38 -16.16 4.85
N ASP A 39 11.90 -17.17 5.55
CA ASP A 39 12.14 -17.09 7.00
C ASP A 39 13.08 -15.93 7.37
N GLU A 40 14.04 -15.64 6.51
CA GLU A 40 15.01 -14.56 6.74
C GLU A 40 14.44 -13.16 6.43
N MET A 41 13.27 -13.09 5.82
CA MET A 41 12.65 -11.79 5.54
C MET A 41 12.01 -11.21 6.79
N ASP A 42 12.27 -9.93 7.07
CA ASP A 42 11.66 -9.23 8.19
C ASP A 42 10.19 -8.95 7.91
N LYS A 43 9.31 -9.78 8.46
CA LYS A 43 7.86 -9.64 8.28
C LYS A 43 7.34 -8.32 8.83
N GLY A 44 7.97 -7.78 9.88
CA GLY A 44 7.57 -6.49 10.44
C GLY A 44 7.69 -5.37 9.43
N LYS A 45 8.74 -5.40 8.60
CA LYS A 45 8.91 -4.40 7.55
C LYS A 45 7.88 -4.56 6.45
N PHE A 46 7.54 -5.80 6.10
CA PHE A 46 6.49 -6.07 5.13
C PHE A 46 5.14 -5.53 5.62
N ILE A 47 4.84 -5.76 6.90
CA ILE A 47 3.61 -5.24 7.54
C ILE A 47 3.60 -3.71 7.53
N THR A 48 4.75 -3.07 7.82
CA THR A 48 4.88 -1.62 7.77
C THR A 48 4.56 -1.09 6.38
N ILE A 49 5.08 -1.73 5.34
CA ILE A 49 4.84 -1.32 3.95
C ILE A 49 3.35 -1.41 3.63
N LEU A 50 2.78 -2.59 3.78
CA LEU A 50 1.39 -2.84 3.37
C LEU A 50 0.41 -2.01 4.20
N GLY A 51 0.60 -2.00 5.52
CA GLY A 51 -0.28 -1.26 6.41
C GLY A 51 -0.30 0.24 6.13
N ASN A 52 0.88 0.84 5.94
CA ASN A 52 0.96 2.28 5.68
C ASN A 52 0.47 2.65 4.29
N LEU A 53 0.69 1.81 3.27
CA LEU A 53 0.16 2.07 1.95
C LEU A 53 -1.38 2.07 1.97
N ILE A 54 -1.99 1.14 2.70
CA ILE A 54 -3.45 1.10 2.82
C ILE A 54 -3.97 2.30 3.61
N GLU A 55 -3.32 2.67 4.73
CA GLU A 55 -3.73 3.85 5.51
C GLU A 55 -3.60 5.13 4.69
N ASN A 56 -2.54 5.24 3.89
CA ASN A 56 -2.38 6.37 2.97
C ASN A 56 -3.54 6.43 1.97
N ALA A 57 -3.95 5.28 1.45
CA ALA A 57 -5.08 5.21 0.52
C ALA A 57 -6.40 5.61 1.21
N PHE A 58 -6.61 5.21 2.48
CA PHE A 58 -7.78 5.64 3.25
C PHE A 58 -7.85 7.17 3.31
N ASP A 59 -6.73 7.82 3.63
CA ASP A 59 -6.69 9.27 3.69
C ASP A 59 -6.94 9.91 2.33
N ALA A 60 -6.37 9.32 1.28
CA ALA A 60 -6.50 9.86 -0.07
C ALA A 60 -7.95 9.90 -0.56
N VAL A 61 -8.79 8.96 -0.11
CA VAL A 61 -10.19 8.88 -0.55
C VAL A 61 -11.18 9.46 0.46
N SER A 62 -10.72 9.88 1.63
CA SER A 62 -11.59 10.25 2.76
C SER A 62 -12.58 11.38 2.42
N HIS A 63 -12.22 12.28 1.53
CA HIS A 63 -13.02 13.43 1.13
C HIS A 63 -13.73 13.23 -0.21
N LYS A 64 -13.64 12.03 -0.78
CA LYS A 64 -14.23 11.73 -2.09
C LYS A 64 -15.57 11.06 -1.93
N LYS A 65 -16.40 11.15 -2.97
CA LYS A 65 -17.63 10.36 -3.07
C LYS A 65 -17.33 8.93 -3.45
N ASP A 66 -16.47 8.74 -4.47
CA ASP A 66 -15.94 7.44 -4.85
C ASP A 66 -14.75 7.13 -3.96
N ARG A 67 -14.90 6.14 -3.07
CA ARG A 67 -13.89 5.73 -2.11
C ARG A 67 -13.51 4.29 -2.39
N SER A 68 -12.71 4.11 -3.42
CA SER A 68 -12.31 2.77 -3.88
C SER A 68 -10.83 2.57 -3.71
N ILE A 69 -10.45 1.40 -3.21
CA ILE A 69 -9.05 0.98 -3.03
C ILE A 69 -8.93 -0.46 -3.51
N LEU A 70 -7.91 -0.73 -4.30
CA LEU A 70 -7.63 -2.08 -4.77
C LEU A 70 -6.21 -2.46 -4.34
N VAL A 71 -6.09 -3.62 -3.69
CA VAL A 71 -4.82 -4.18 -3.25
C VAL A 71 -4.54 -5.44 -4.07
N PHE A 72 -3.34 -5.54 -4.62
CA PHE A 72 -2.89 -6.71 -5.35
C PHE A 72 -1.55 -7.17 -4.80
N LEU A 73 -1.45 -8.46 -4.50
CA LEU A 73 -0.22 -9.10 -4.02
C LEU A 73 0.11 -10.26 -4.95
N SER A 74 1.37 -10.35 -5.35
CA SER A 74 1.81 -11.43 -6.23
C SER A 74 3.17 -11.94 -5.82
N ASP A 75 3.31 -13.26 -5.84
CA ASP A 75 4.60 -13.94 -5.66
C ASP A 75 5.13 -14.30 -7.04
N GLY A 76 6.18 -13.60 -7.48
CA GLY A 76 6.81 -13.83 -8.78
C GLY A 76 7.95 -14.84 -8.76
N GLY A 77 8.10 -15.59 -7.66
CA GLY A 77 9.18 -16.58 -7.52
C GLY A 77 10.44 -15.98 -6.91
N ASP A 78 11.09 -15.07 -7.60
CA ASP A 78 12.31 -14.40 -7.11
C ASP A 78 12.04 -13.01 -6.52
N HIS A 79 10.80 -12.55 -6.58
CA HIS A 79 10.41 -11.26 -6.00
C HIS A 79 8.94 -11.29 -5.60
N ILE A 80 8.58 -10.34 -4.74
CA ILE A 80 7.19 -10.12 -4.32
C ILE A 80 6.75 -8.77 -4.88
N LEU A 81 5.55 -8.73 -5.44
CA LEU A 81 4.94 -7.51 -5.96
C LEU A 81 3.78 -7.10 -5.06
N ILE A 82 3.75 -5.83 -4.68
CA ILE A 82 2.63 -5.23 -3.95
C ILE A 82 2.14 -4.04 -4.75
N GLU A 83 0.83 -3.99 -5.01
CA GLU A 83 0.21 -2.81 -5.62
C GLU A 83 -0.95 -2.36 -4.74
N VAL A 84 -0.99 -1.05 -4.45
CA VAL A 84 -2.11 -0.43 -3.74
C VAL A 84 -2.52 0.79 -4.55
N GLU A 85 -3.77 0.82 -5.00
CA GLU A 85 -4.27 1.94 -5.78
C GLU A 85 -5.58 2.47 -5.22
N ASP A 86 -5.85 3.75 -5.48
CA ASP A 86 -6.99 4.43 -4.90
C ASP A 86 -7.69 5.36 -5.89
N SER A 87 -8.88 5.79 -5.53
CA SER A 87 -9.69 6.73 -6.31
C SER A 87 -9.57 8.18 -5.79
N GLY A 88 -8.49 8.49 -5.07
CA GLY A 88 -8.26 9.83 -4.53
C GLY A 88 -7.86 10.86 -5.58
N ASP A 89 -7.21 11.93 -5.13
CA ASP A 89 -6.80 13.02 -6.02
C ASP A 89 -5.53 12.70 -6.81
N GLY A 90 -4.85 11.61 -6.44
CA GLY A 90 -3.59 11.26 -7.07
C GLY A 90 -2.42 12.06 -6.52
N ILE A 91 -1.29 11.95 -7.20
CA ILE A 91 -0.05 12.60 -6.79
C ILE A 91 0.17 13.82 -7.67
N PRO A 92 0.45 15.00 -7.08
CA PRO A 92 0.74 16.18 -7.89
C PRO A 92 1.86 15.90 -8.88
N GLU A 93 1.72 16.41 -10.09
CA GLU A 93 2.70 16.20 -11.15
C GLU A 93 4.07 16.66 -10.71
N GLY A 94 5.07 15.80 -10.94
CA GLY A 94 6.45 16.08 -10.56
C GLY A 94 6.79 15.80 -9.10
N GLU A 95 5.83 15.33 -8.30
CA GLU A 95 6.04 15.08 -6.86
C GLU A 95 6.24 13.61 -6.52
N GLN A 96 6.32 12.72 -7.52
CA GLN A 96 6.35 11.28 -7.29
C GLN A 96 7.48 10.79 -6.38
N GLU A 97 8.60 11.51 -6.33
CA GLU A 97 9.70 11.18 -5.45
C GLU A 97 9.63 11.92 -4.11
N ARG A 98 9.14 13.15 -4.14
CA ARG A 98 9.06 13.98 -2.93
C ARG A 98 8.09 13.47 -1.90
N ILE A 99 7.05 12.74 -2.32
CA ILE A 99 6.03 12.23 -1.41
C ILE A 99 6.58 11.26 -0.37
N PHE A 100 7.77 10.70 -0.59
CA PHE A 100 8.42 9.80 0.35
C PHE A 100 9.32 10.52 1.36
N GLN A 101 9.46 11.83 1.24
CA GLN A 101 10.25 12.61 2.18
C GLN A 101 9.53 12.74 3.52
N LYS A 102 10.32 12.76 4.59
CA LYS A 102 9.80 12.92 5.93
C LYS A 102 9.02 14.23 6.04
N PHE A 103 7.84 14.16 6.65
CA PHE A 103 6.93 15.29 6.85
C PHE A 103 6.31 15.86 5.58
N TYR A 104 6.50 15.22 4.42
CA TYR A 104 5.73 15.61 3.24
C TYR A 104 4.25 15.32 3.50
N SER A 105 3.38 16.28 3.21
CA SER A 105 1.93 16.04 3.23
C SER A 105 1.24 16.95 2.25
N THR A 106 0.05 16.53 1.80
CA THR A 106 -0.85 17.37 1.01
C THR A 106 -1.93 17.94 1.92
N LYS A 107 -2.70 18.90 1.42
CA LYS A 107 -3.79 19.50 2.19
C LYS A 107 -4.83 18.49 2.65
N ALA A 108 -5.01 17.41 1.92
CA ALA A 108 -5.98 16.37 2.22
C ALA A 108 -5.45 15.33 3.21
N ALA A 109 -4.15 15.30 3.44
CA ALA A 109 -3.55 14.28 4.28
C ALA A 109 -3.75 14.61 5.75
N ASN A 110 -4.27 13.65 6.51
CA ASN A 110 -4.37 13.73 7.96
C ASN A 110 -3.11 13.21 8.63
N HIS A 111 -2.21 12.62 7.87
CA HIS A 111 -0.95 12.13 8.36
C HIS A 111 0.03 13.26 8.59
N ARG A 112 1.00 13.01 9.44
CA ARG A 112 2.08 13.95 9.71
C ARG A 112 3.25 13.78 8.74
N GLY A 113 3.01 13.18 7.57
CA GLY A 113 4.02 12.96 6.55
C GLY A 113 5.03 11.88 6.91
N LEU A 114 4.66 10.94 7.78
CA LEU A 114 5.55 9.86 8.19
C LEU A 114 5.25 8.52 7.52
N GLY A 115 3.99 8.27 7.13
CA GLY A 115 3.58 6.97 6.59
C GLY A 115 4.37 6.54 5.37
N LEU A 116 4.42 7.39 4.34
CA LEU A 116 5.17 7.07 3.12
C LEU A 116 6.69 7.08 3.33
N PHE A 117 7.18 7.94 4.23
CA PHE A 117 8.58 7.90 4.61
C PHE A 117 8.94 6.54 5.22
N LEU A 118 8.12 6.03 6.14
CA LEU A 118 8.33 4.71 6.76
C LEU A 118 8.26 3.59 5.73
N VAL A 119 7.35 3.70 4.75
CA VAL A 119 7.28 2.73 3.66
C VAL A 119 8.59 2.69 2.89
N LYS A 120 9.10 3.87 2.49
CA LYS A 120 10.35 3.96 1.74
C LYS A 120 11.52 3.36 2.53
N GLU A 121 11.60 3.66 3.84
CA GLU A 121 12.63 3.10 4.71
C GLU A 121 12.55 1.57 4.77
N ALA A 122 11.35 1.03 4.94
CA ALA A 122 11.14 -0.42 5.01
C ALA A 122 11.45 -1.10 3.68
N VAL A 123 11.04 -0.50 2.57
CA VAL A 123 11.33 -1.01 1.22
C VAL A 123 12.84 -1.07 1.00
N ASN A 124 13.55 0.00 1.34
CA ASN A 124 15.01 0.06 1.20
C ASN A 124 15.69 -1.00 2.07
N ALA A 125 15.20 -1.21 3.29
CA ALA A 125 15.75 -2.21 4.19
C ALA A 125 15.57 -3.64 3.67
N LEU A 126 14.56 -3.88 2.85
CA LEU A 126 14.30 -5.17 2.18
C LEU A 126 14.95 -5.24 0.80
N ASN A 127 15.77 -4.27 0.44
CA ASN A 127 16.44 -4.17 -0.86
C ASN A 127 15.44 -4.09 -2.03
N GLY A 128 14.27 -3.55 -1.77
CA GLY A 128 13.21 -3.40 -2.75
C GLY A 128 13.19 -2.04 -3.41
N GLN A 129 12.18 -1.84 -4.23
CA GLN A 129 11.93 -0.59 -4.93
C GLN A 129 10.46 -0.23 -4.82
N ILE A 130 10.17 1.06 -4.76
CA ILE A 130 8.81 1.59 -4.75
C ILE A 130 8.70 2.72 -5.76
N LYS A 131 7.57 2.76 -6.45
CA LYS A 131 7.25 3.87 -7.34
C LYS A 131 5.78 4.25 -7.20
N ALA A 132 5.47 5.46 -7.60
CA ALA A 132 4.13 6.03 -7.55
C ALA A 132 3.73 6.51 -8.93
N ASP A 133 2.53 6.13 -9.36
CA ASP A 133 1.99 6.46 -10.68
C ASP A 133 0.51 6.85 -10.55
N LYS A 134 -0.12 7.11 -11.69
CA LYS A 134 -1.57 7.33 -11.75
C LYS A 134 -2.29 5.99 -11.74
N SER A 135 -3.42 5.93 -11.03
CA SER A 135 -4.29 4.76 -11.01
C SER A 135 -5.41 4.93 -12.03
N ASP A 136 -5.83 3.82 -12.63
CA ASP A 136 -7.05 3.78 -13.45
C ASP A 136 -8.31 4.09 -12.61
N LEU A 137 -8.22 3.98 -11.29
CA LEU A 137 -9.31 4.37 -10.38
C LEU A 137 -9.42 5.89 -10.21
N GLY A 138 -8.46 6.64 -10.74
CA GLY A 138 -8.47 8.10 -10.71
C GLY A 138 -7.45 8.73 -9.76
N GLY A 139 -6.92 7.98 -8.82
CA GLY A 139 -5.96 8.47 -7.84
C GLY A 139 -4.55 7.97 -8.08
N ALA A 140 -3.93 7.45 -7.03
CA ALA A 140 -2.54 7.00 -7.04
C ALA A 140 -2.42 5.48 -7.11
N LEU A 141 -1.37 5.00 -7.76
CA LEU A 141 -0.96 3.60 -7.76
C LEU A 141 0.46 3.52 -7.19
N PHE A 142 0.60 2.82 -6.07
CA PHE A 142 1.91 2.53 -5.50
C PHE A 142 2.29 1.09 -5.84
N THR A 143 3.47 0.92 -6.40
CA THR A 143 4.01 -0.38 -6.78
C THR A 143 5.29 -0.64 -6.01
N VAL A 144 5.34 -1.77 -5.30
CA VAL A 144 6.50 -2.19 -4.53
C VAL A 144 6.97 -3.53 -5.05
N VAL A 145 8.27 -3.65 -5.29
CA VAL A 145 8.91 -4.90 -5.69
C VAL A 145 9.98 -5.23 -4.66
N ILE A 146 9.89 -6.41 -4.06
CA ILE A 146 10.81 -6.85 -3.02
C ILE A 146 11.47 -8.16 -3.46
N PRO A 147 12.81 -8.21 -3.55
CA PRO A 147 13.49 -9.48 -3.90
C PRO A 147 13.38 -10.50 -2.77
N LYS A 148 13.29 -11.75 -3.14
CA LYS A 148 13.24 -12.87 -2.20
C LYS A 148 14.61 -13.46 -1.95
#